data_43d9893e4185187954c174130ed4fcb8
#
_entry.id   43d9893e4185187954c174130ed4fcb8
#
_cell.length_a   1.000
_cell.length_b   1.000
_cell.length_c   1.000
_cell.angle_alpha   90.00
_cell.angle_beta   90.00
_cell.angle_gamma   90.00
#
_symmetry.space_group_name_H-M   'P 1'
#
loop_
_entity.id
_entity.type
_entity.pdbx_description
1 polymer ?
#
loop_
_entity_poly.entity_id
_entity_poly.type
_entity_poly.pdbx_seq_one_letter_code
_entity_poly.pdbx_strand_id
1 'polypeptide(L)'
;ILEDDIPGIKFSVHVKSGPISFLHNPESILGNKWSLGNLEAGSYEVCLTSTSLPNYEQCFNVLINEPDDISVFTEKREDTQELNINLNGSANYNIIHNNKYYTTSDSEFILTLDKGLNFIKVVGDKECQGTYEETIFNSEEILLSPNPTVNSSTLWVGGNDEEVNISMFDSAGRLLWVRSNGMNGSRNIDIQVSNLRPGLYYIKVDSETVKKTAKLVKK
;
A
#
# COMPACT_ATOMS: atom_id res chain seq x y z
N ILE A 1 22.39 -25.16 11.50
CA ILE A 1 21.95 -26.43 12.11
C ILE A 1 23.17 -27.34 12.13
N LEU A 2 23.50 -27.91 13.28
CA LEU A 2 24.47 -28.97 13.38
C LEU A 2 23.82 -30.29 12.98
N GLU A 3 24.49 -31.11 12.18
CA GLU A 3 23.90 -32.38 11.69
C GLU A 3 23.69 -33.38 12.84
N ASP A 4 24.64 -33.43 13.82
CA ASP A 4 24.56 -34.30 14.98
C ASP A 4 24.93 -33.56 16.26
N ASP A 5 24.34 -33.96 17.37
CA ASP A 5 24.75 -33.54 18.74
C ASP A 5 25.91 -34.43 19.17
N ILE A 6 27.09 -33.84 19.27
CA ILE A 6 28.30 -34.59 19.70
C ILE A 6 28.34 -34.62 21.23
N PRO A 7 28.14 -35.79 21.85
CA PRO A 7 28.12 -35.89 23.29
C PRO A 7 29.40 -35.31 23.98
N GLY A 8 29.19 -34.40 24.93
CA GLY A 8 30.28 -33.77 25.70
C GLY A 8 30.93 -32.56 25.05
N ILE A 9 30.52 -32.16 23.81
CA ILE A 9 30.97 -30.93 23.16
C ILE A 9 29.87 -29.90 23.23
N LYS A 10 30.19 -28.72 23.78
CA LYS A 10 29.27 -27.56 23.81
C LYS A 10 29.75 -26.51 22.83
N PHE A 11 28.86 -26.09 22.00
CA PHE A 11 29.09 -25.00 21.03
C PHE A 11 28.45 -23.72 21.50
N SER A 12 29.07 -22.59 21.14
CA SER A 12 28.53 -21.26 21.30
C SER A 12 28.59 -20.56 19.94
N VAL A 13 27.58 -19.79 19.66
CA VAL A 13 27.49 -18.99 18.43
C VAL A 13 27.51 -17.50 18.77
N HIS A 14 28.20 -16.70 17.98
CA HIS A 14 28.16 -15.26 18.10
C HIS A 14 28.27 -14.59 16.71
N VAL A 15 27.74 -13.39 16.59
CA VAL A 15 27.97 -12.55 15.43
C VAL A 15 29.15 -11.64 15.71
N LYS A 16 30.24 -11.84 14.96
CA LYS A 16 31.55 -11.18 15.19
C LYS A 16 31.59 -9.81 14.47
N SER A 17 30.96 -9.69 13.32
CA SER A 17 30.80 -8.45 12.59
C SER A 17 29.48 -8.42 11.82
N GLY A 18 28.97 -7.19 11.58
CA GLY A 18 27.73 -6.94 10.87
C GLY A 18 27.47 -5.43 10.74
N PRO A 19 26.29 -4.99 10.34
CA PRO A 19 25.90 -3.58 10.41
C PRO A 19 26.18 -2.98 11.78
N ILE A 20 26.63 -1.73 11.80
CA ILE A 20 27.26 -1.05 12.97
C ILE A 20 26.41 -1.10 14.27
N SER A 21 25.12 -1.25 14.16
CA SER A 21 24.20 -1.32 15.30
C SER A 21 24.07 -2.70 15.94
N PHE A 22 24.74 -3.71 15.37
CA PHE A 22 24.51 -5.09 15.78
C PHE A 22 25.81 -5.79 16.26
N LEU A 23 25.89 -6.02 17.57
CA LEU A 23 26.90 -6.88 18.19
C LEU A 23 26.16 -7.92 19.05
N HIS A 24 26.30 -9.19 18.72
CA HIS A 24 25.69 -10.28 19.47
C HIS A 24 26.76 -11.01 20.29
N ASN A 25 26.53 -11.11 21.60
CA ASN A 25 27.42 -11.84 22.51
C ASN A 25 27.29 -13.34 22.28
N PRO A 26 28.36 -14.11 22.59
CA PRO A 26 28.32 -15.57 22.46
C PRO A 26 27.19 -16.19 23.27
N GLU A 27 26.36 -16.99 22.61
CA GLU A 27 25.30 -17.78 23.24
C GLU A 27 25.54 -19.26 23.04
N SER A 28 25.25 -20.05 24.08
CA SER A 28 25.34 -21.52 23.99
C SER A 28 24.19 -22.04 23.11
N ILE A 29 24.51 -22.91 22.18
CA ILE A 29 23.54 -23.63 21.38
C ILE A 29 22.86 -24.69 22.26
N LEU A 30 21.54 -24.61 22.37
CA LEU A 30 20.68 -25.62 22.98
C LEU A 30 20.19 -26.58 21.91
N GLY A 31 20.66 -27.81 21.96
CA GLY A 31 20.44 -28.79 20.91
C GLY A 31 21.31 -28.51 19.68
N ASN A 32 20.75 -28.71 18.47
CA ASN A 32 21.50 -28.57 17.22
C ASN A 32 21.04 -27.33 16.37
N LYS A 33 20.28 -26.42 16.97
CA LYS A 33 19.73 -25.24 16.29
C LYS A 33 19.96 -23.97 17.08
N TRP A 34 20.31 -22.93 16.37
CA TRP A 34 20.33 -21.57 16.86
C TRP A 34 19.68 -20.65 15.80
N SER A 35 18.92 -19.66 16.24
CA SER A 35 18.26 -18.71 15.34
C SER A 35 18.35 -17.30 15.92
N LEU A 36 18.59 -16.34 15.07
CA LEU A 36 18.58 -14.93 15.38
C LEU A 36 17.68 -14.24 14.37
N GLY A 37 16.70 -13.49 14.87
CA GLY A 37 15.74 -12.76 14.06
C GLY A 37 15.97 -11.25 14.09
N ASN A 38 15.17 -10.51 13.32
CA ASN A 38 15.18 -9.04 13.26
C ASN A 38 16.55 -8.45 12.85
N LEU A 39 17.22 -9.10 11.91
CA LEU A 39 18.49 -8.62 11.36
C LEU A 39 18.22 -7.66 10.19
N GLU A 40 18.91 -6.52 10.20
CA GLU A 40 18.94 -5.60 9.05
C GLU A 40 19.67 -6.24 7.85
N ALA A 41 19.41 -5.75 6.65
CA ALA A 41 20.15 -6.15 5.46
C ALA A 41 21.64 -5.82 5.63
N GLY A 42 22.49 -6.73 5.19
CA GLY A 42 23.93 -6.55 5.32
C GLY A 42 24.70 -7.85 5.35
N SER A 43 26.02 -7.74 5.42
CA SER A 43 26.92 -8.88 5.54
C SER A 43 27.27 -9.13 7.00
N TYR A 44 27.10 -10.36 7.46
CA TYR A 44 27.35 -10.79 8.83
C TYR A 44 28.43 -11.87 8.84
N GLU A 45 29.38 -11.75 9.77
CA GLU A 45 30.30 -12.83 10.08
C GLU A 45 29.79 -13.56 11.34
N VAL A 46 29.31 -14.79 11.17
CA VAL A 46 28.76 -15.63 12.22
C VAL A 46 29.78 -16.70 12.57
N CYS A 47 30.24 -16.75 13.82
CA CYS A 47 31.26 -17.65 14.27
C CYS A 47 30.74 -18.67 15.28
N LEU A 48 31.13 -19.91 15.06
CA LEU A 48 30.90 -21.04 15.97
C LEU A 48 32.17 -21.30 16.74
N THR A 49 32.09 -21.29 18.07
CA THR A 49 33.19 -21.58 18.99
C THR A 49 32.84 -22.74 19.91
N SER A 50 33.81 -23.35 20.53
CA SER A 50 33.59 -24.42 21.55
C SER A 50 34.46 -24.22 22.74
N THR A 51 33.86 -24.29 23.94
CA THR A 51 34.60 -24.31 25.21
C THR A 51 35.27 -25.66 25.48
N SER A 52 34.79 -26.71 24.83
CA SER A 52 35.32 -28.08 24.97
C SER A 52 36.51 -28.37 24.06
N LEU A 53 36.68 -27.57 23.01
CA LEU A 53 37.77 -27.67 22.04
C LEU A 53 38.55 -26.35 22.02
N PRO A 54 39.71 -26.28 22.72
CA PRO A 54 40.51 -25.06 22.76
C PRO A 54 40.93 -24.62 21.36
N ASN A 55 40.77 -23.32 21.11
CA ASN A 55 41.08 -22.67 19.81
C ASN A 55 40.19 -23.09 18.61
N TYR A 56 39.06 -23.76 18.85
CA TYR A 56 38.13 -24.02 17.79
C TYR A 56 37.29 -22.76 17.54
N GLU A 57 37.42 -22.21 16.35
CA GLU A 57 36.56 -21.17 15.82
C GLU A 57 36.33 -21.43 14.33
N GLN A 58 35.09 -21.47 13.93
CA GLN A 58 34.69 -21.57 12.52
C GLN A 58 33.71 -20.46 12.21
N CYS A 59 34.04 -19.60 11.25
CA CYS A 59 33.24 -18.45 10.88
C CYS A 59 32.63 -18.62 9.49
N PHE A 60 31.47 -18.08 9.31
CA PHE A 60 30.69 -18.08 8.07
C PHE A 60 30.26 -16.66 7.74
N ASN A 61 30.38 -16.27 6.48
CA ASN A 61 29.81 -15.04 5.98
C ASN A 61 28.37 -15.29 5.52
N VAL A 62 27.44 -14.56 6.08
CA VAL A 62 26.01 -14.61 5.77
C VAL A 62 25.58 -13.26 5.22
N LEU A 63 25.06 -13.23 4.00
CA LEU A 63 24.50 -12.03 3.39
C LEU A 63 22.98 -12.05 3.59
N ILE A 64 22.45 -11.00 4.20
CA ILE A 64 21.02 -10.73 4.29
C ILE A 64 20.72 -9.62 3.30
N ASN A 65 19.90 -9.90 2.31
CA ASN A 65 19.46 -8.93 1.33
C ASN A 65 18.15 -8.29 1.78
N GLU A 66 18.01 -7.00 1.52
CA GLU A 66 16.72 -6.31 1.57
C GLU A 66 15.89 -6.77 0.36
N PRO A 67 14.62 -7.17 0.56
CA PRO A 67 13.76 -7.48 -0.57
C PRO A 67 13.41 -6.18 -1.33
N ASP A 68 13.15 -6.32 -2.63
CA ASP A 68 12.68 -5.21 -3.45
C ASP A 68 11.31 -4.71 -2.94
N ASP A 69 11.07 -3.41 -3.04
CA ASP A 69 9.76 -2.82 -2.80
C ASP A 69 8.73 -3.35 -3.80
N ILE A 70 7.47 -3.46 -3.38
CA ILE A 70 6.40 -3.76 -4.33
C ILE A 70 6.17 -2.58 -5.27
N SER A 71 5.95 -2.90 -6.54
CA SER A 71 5.51 -1.94 -7.56
C SER A 71 4.18 -2.41 -8.11
N VAL A 72 3.16 -1.54 -8.02
CA VAL A 72 1.79 -1.84 -8.45
C VAL A 72 1.34 -0.78 -9.44
N PHE A 73 0.84 -1.23 -10.58
CA PHE A 73 0.21 -0.38 -11.58
C PHE A 73 -1.18 -0.91 -11.89
N THR A 74 -2.18 -0.03 -11.87
CA THR A 74 -3.59 -0.36 -12.10
C THR A 74 -4.08 0.28 -13.39
N GLU A 75 -4.88 -0.46 -14.15
CA GLU A 75 -5.52 0.03 -15.37
C GLU A 75 -6.97 -0.47 -15.42
N LYS A 76 -7.91 0.46 -15.42
CA LYS A 76 -9.32 0.13 -15.62
C LYS A 76 -9.55 -0.19 -17.10
N ARG A 77 -10.13 -1.37 -17.39
CA ARG A 77 -10.53 -1.74 -18.74
C ARG A 77 -11.76 -0.95 -19.16
N GLU A 78 -11.69 -0.37 -20.34
CA GLU A 78 -12.82 0.30 -20.94
C GLU A 78 -14.01 -0.66 -21.12
N ASP A 79 -15.22 -0.14 -20.95
CA ASP A 79 -16.49 -0.87 -21.13
C ASP A 79 -16.69 -2.10 -20.21
N THR A 80 -15.82 -2.29 -19.23
CA THR A 80 -15.94 -3.38 -18.26
C THR A 80 -15.90 -2.86 -16.82
N GLN A 81 -16.27 -3.74 -15.88
CA GLN A 81 -16.08 -3.48 -14.45
C GLN A 81 -14.76 -4.11 -13.95
N GLU A 82 -13.81 -4.32 -14.84
CA GLU A 82 -12.54 -4.97 -14.53
C GLU A 82 -11.43 -3.96 -14.38
N LEU A 83 -10.59 -4.21 -13.37
CA LEU A 83 -9.34 -3.53 -13.12
C LEU A 83 -8.22 -4.53 -13.32
N ASN A 84 -7.30 -4.21 -14.21
CA ASN A 84 -6.04 -4.93 -14.34
C ASN A 84 -5.04 -4.38 -13.34
N ILE A 85 -4.44 -5.24 -12.53
CA ILE A 85 -3.45 -4.91 -11.52
C ILE A 85 -2.14 -5.61 -11.92
N ASN A 86 -1.14 -4.84 -12.33
CA ASN A 86 0.20 -5.32 -12.62
C ASN A 86 1.04 -5.25 -11.35
N LEU A 87 1.71 -6.34 -11.01
CA LEU A 87 2.39 -6.60 -9.74
C LEU A 87 3.86 -6.94 -9.98
N ASN A 88 4.77 -6.32 -9.23
CA ASN A 88 6.19 -6.63 -9.26
C ASN A 88 6.83 -6.39 -7.88
N GLY A 89 7.98 -7.02 -7.60
CA GLY A 89 8.79 -6.82 -6.39
C GLY A 89 8.55 -7.87 -5.30
N SER A 90 7.54 -8.74 -5.40
CA SER A 90 7.29 -9.80 -4.41
C SER A 90 7.03 -11.15 -5.08
N ALA A 91 7.25 -12.25 -4.35
CA ALA A 91 6.92 -13.59 -4.82
C ALA A 91 5.43 -13.93 -4.67
N ASN A 92 4.77 -13.32 -3.68
CA ASN A 92 3.33 -13.46 -3.45
C ASN A 92 2.75 -12.11 -3.05
N TYR A 93 1.50 -11.88 -3.41
CA TYR A 93 0.77 -10.67 -3.11
C TYR A 93 -0.53 -10.98 -2.40
N ASN A 94 -0.86 -10.18 -1.39
CA ASN A 94 -2.17 -10.14 -0.78
C ASN A 94 -2.89 -8.88 -1.26
N ILE A 95 -4.01 -9.05 -1.93
CA ILE A 95 -4.85 -7.98 -2.47
C ILE A 95 -6.11 -7.91 -1.62
N ILE A 96 -6.41 -6.75 -1.08
CA ILE A 96 -7.59 -6.49 -0.28
C ILE A 96 -8.46 -5.51 -1.05
N HIS A 97 -9.68 -5.92 -1.38
CA HIS A 97 -10.67 -5.12 -2.08
C HIS A 97 -11.98 -5.10 -1.28
N ASN A 98 -12.36 -3.94 -0.77
CA ASN A 98 -13.61 -3.76 -0.01
C ASN A 98 -13.84 -4.85 1.06
N ASN A 99 -12.80 -5.21 1.84
CA ASN A 99 -12.79 -6.29 2.83
C ASN A 99 -12.83 -7.73 2.24
N LYS A 100 -12.73 -7.93 0.94
CA LYS A 100 -12.49 -9.23 0.31
C LYS A 100 -10.98 -9.44 0.16
N TYR A 101 -10.51 -10.66 0.38
CA TYR A 101 -9.08 -11.00 0.38
C TYR A 101 -8.78 -11.95 -0.78
N TYR A 102 -7.73 -11.63 -1.51
CA TYR A 102 -7.22 -12.44 -2.62
C TYR A 102 -5.70 -12.60 -2.44
N THR A 103 -5.18 -13.73 -2.89
CA THR A 103 -3.74 -14.01 -2.89
C THR A 103 -3.33 -14.49 -4.27
N THR A 104 -2.24 -13.97 -4.79
CA THR A 104 -1.67 -14.39 -6.07
C THR A 104 -0.15 -14.38 -6.04
N SER A 105 0.47 -15.23 -6.87
CA SER A 105 1.89 -15.19 -7.21
C SER A 105 2.13 -14.69 -8.65
N ASP A 106 1.04 -14.39 -9.37
CA ASP A 106 1.13 -13.92 -10.74
C ASP A 106 1.50 -12.43 -10.78
N SER A 107 2.16 -12.02 -11.84
CA SER A 107 2.51 -10.61 -12.08
C SER A 107 1.32 -9.78 -12.57
N GLU A 108 0.18 -10.39 -12.83
CA GLU A 108 -1.05 -9.75 -13.30
C GLU A 108 -2.25 -10.33 -12.57
N PHE A 109 -3.16 -9.47 -12.10
CA PHE A 109 -4.39 -9.87 -11.43
C PHE A 109 -5.56 -9.05 -11.95
N ILE A 110 -6.65 -9.71 -12.34
CA ILE A 110 -7.87 -9.05 -12.81
C ILE A 110 -8.87 -9.01 -11.67
N LEU A 111 -9.24 -7.80 -11.26
CA LEU A 111 -10.20 -7.54 -10.19
C LEU A 111 -11.51 -7.01 -10.77
N THR A 112 -12.64 -7.62 -10.40
CA THR A 112 -13.96 -7.07 -10.72
C THR A 112 -14.32 -6.00 -9.68
N LEU A 113 -14.55 -4.77 -10.15
CA LEU A 113 -14.93 -3.63 -9.32
C LEU A 113 -16.41 -3.71 -8.91
N ASP A 114 -16.69 -3.41 -7.65
CA ASP A 114 -18.04 -3.17 -7.16
C ASP A 114 -18.56 -1.81 -7.68
N LYS A 115 -19.87 -1.61 -7.75
CA LYS A 115 -20.44 -0.30 -8.07
C LYS A 115 -20.19 0.69 -6.92
N GLY A 116 -19.66 1.86 -7.23
CA GLY A 116 -19.32 2.90 -6.26
C GLY A 116 -17.83 2.93 -5.91
N LEU A 117 -17.49 3.17 -4.67
CA LEU A 117 -16.11 3.25 -4.19
C LEU A 117 -15.50 1.85 -4.01
N ASN A 118 -14.30 1.67 -4.55
CA ASN A 118 -13.50 0.47 -4.44
C ASN A 118 -12.19 0.84 -3.75
N PHE A 119 -12.00 0.34 -2.53
CA PHE A 119 -10.76 0.50 -1.77
C PHE A 119 -9.88 -0.71 -2.04
N ILE A 120 -8.72 -0.47 -2.63
CA ILE A 120 -7.77 -1.50 -3.03
C ILE A 120 -6.49 -1.30 -2.23
N LYS A 121 -6.02 -2.37 -1.62
CA LYS A 121 -4.74 -2.43 -0.92
C LYS A 121 -3.97 -3.64 -1.39
N VAL A 122 -2.69 -3.47 -1.72
CA VAL A 122 -1.79 -4.55 -2.10
C VAL A 122 -0.60 -4.54 -1.15
N VAL A 123 -0.24 -5.70 -0.65
CA VAL A 123 0.95 -5.93 0.17
C VAL A 123 1.71 -7.15 -0.36
N GLY A 124 3.02 -7.11 -0.29
CA GLY A 124 3.90 -8.23 -0.60
C GLY A 124 3.93 -9.29 0.52
N ASP A 125 4.77 -10.29 0.37
CA ASP A 125 4.98 -11.36 1.36
C ASP A 125 5.91 -10.94 2.51
N LYS A 126 6.60 -9.81 2.40
CA LYS A 126 7.45 -9.22 3.45
C LYS A 126 6.90 -7.86 3.90
N GLU A 127 6.85 -7.62 5.20
CA GLU A 127 6.34 -6.37 5.77
C GLU A 127 7.13 -5.12 5.32
N CYS A 128 8.43 -5.28 5.01
CA CYS A 128 9.31 -4.19 4.58
C CYS A 128 9.17 -3.80 3.11
N GLN A 129 8.40 -4.52 2.29
CA GLN A 129 8.23 -4.24 0.86
C GLN A 129 7.28 -3.09 0.54
N GLY A 130 6.74 -2.43 1.56
CA GLY A 130 5.78 -1.36 1.41
C GLY A 130 4.34 -1.83 1.19
N THR A 131 3.48 -0.86 0.95
CA THR A 131 2.04 -1.08 0.75
C THR A 131 1.56 -0.15 -0.35
N TYR A 132 0.78 -0.68 -1.27
CA TYR A 132 0.05 0.12 -2.25
C TYR A 132 -1.40 0.27 -1.82
N GLU A 133 -1.95 1.48 -1.89
CA GLU A 133 -3.36 1.77 -1.60
C GLU A 133 -3.93 2.70 -2.67
N GLU A 134 -5.08 2.34 -3.19
CA GLU A 134 -5.80 3.13 -4.18
C GLU A 134 -7.30 3.07 -3.92
N THR A 135 -8.00 4.17 -4.27
CA THR A 135 -9.46 4.22 -4.26
C THR A 135 -9.95 4.56 -5.65
N ILE A 136 -10.78 3.69 -6.22
CA ILE A 136 -11.36 3.84 -7.57
C ILE A 136 -12.87 4.01 -7.47
N PHE A 137 -13.41 5.00 -8.15
CA PHE A 137 -14.85 5.21 -8.25
C PHE A 137 -15.40 4.59 -9.53
N ASN A 138 -16.17 3.51 -9.38
CA ASN A 138 -16.80 2.79 -10.48
C ASN A 138 -18.31 3.06 -10.51
N SER A 139 -18.72 4.12 -11.21
CA SER A 139 -20.12 4.58 -11.27
C SER A 139 -20.33 5.51 -12.47
N GLU A 140 -21.59 5.67 -12.86
CA GLU A 140 -22.06 6.70 -13.79
C GLU A 140 -22.56 7.97 -13.05
N GLU A 141 -22.48 7.97 -11.71
CA GLU A 141 -22.97 9.03 -10.85
C GLU A 141 -21.82 9.91 -10.34
N ILE A 142 -22.17 10.91 -9.54
CA ILE A 142 -21.20 11.69 -8.75
C ILE A 142 -21.43 11.48 -7.26
N LEU A 143 -20.35 11.55 -6.48
CA LEU A 143 -20.39 11.39 -5.03
C LEU A 143 -19.57 12.50 -4.37
N LEU A 144 -20.10 13.12 -3.32
CA LEU A 144 -19.37 14.06 -2.45
C LEU A 144 -19.16 13.44 -1.06
N SER A 145 -17.93 13.31 -0.64
CA SER A 145 -17.61 12.75 0.67
C SER A 145 -16.34 13.42 1.27
N PRO A 146 -16.36 13.82 2.55
CA PRO A 146 -17.51 13.83 3.46
C PRO A 146 -18.55 14.89 3.07
N ASN A 147 -19.82 14.59 3.32
CA ASN A 147 -20.92 15.54 3.16
C ASN A 147 -21.99 15.25 4.25
N PRO A 148 -22.19 16.12 5.25
CA PRO A 148 -21.65 17.48 5.41
C PRO A 148 -20.14 17.57 5.68
N THR A 149 -19.54 18.72 5.34
CA THR A 149 -18.10 18.99 5.53
C THR A 149 -17.81 20.31 6.24
N VAL A 150 -16.59 20.44 6.78
CA VAL A 150 -16.09 21.68 7.41
C VAL A 150 -15.09 22.39 6.49
N ASN A 151 -14.09 21.69 5.97
CA ASN A 151 -12.99 22.31 5.22
C ASN A 151 -12.98 21.93 3.73
N SER A 152 -13.14 20.66 3.43
CA SER A 152 -13.10 20.13 2.07
C SER A 152 -14.00 18.91 1.94
N SER A 153 -14.38 18.61 0.71
CA SER A 153 -15.06 17.38 0.31
C SER A 153 -14.45 16.88 -0.98
N THR A 154 -14.26 15.59 -1.11
CA THR A 154 -13.81 14.98 -2.35
C THR A 154 -15.02 14.72 -3.24
N LEU A 155 -14.98 15.26 -4.45
CA LEU A 155 -15.95 14.97 -5.49
C LEU A 155 -15.43 13.80 -6.33
N TRP A 156 -16.16 12.70 -6.32
CA TRP A 156 -15.94 11.55 -7.17
C TRP A 156 -16.85 11.68 -8.40
N VAL A 157 -16.28 11.51 -9.58
CA VAL A 157 -16.98 11.68 -10.86
C VAL A 157 -16.96 10.37 -11.64
N GLY A 158 -18.14 9.85 -11.95
CA GLY A 158 -18.30 8.66 -12.78
C GLY A 158 -17.94 8.87 -14.25
N GLY A 159 -18.21 7.87 -15.07
CA GLY A 159 -17.90 7.88 -16.50
C GLY A 159 -16.40 7.79 -16.81
N ASN A 160 -16.04 8.01 -18.07
CA ASN A 160 -14.65 7.87 -18.56
C ASN A 160 -14.09 9.17 -19.18
N ASP A 161 -14.79 10.30 -19.06
CA ASP A 161 -14.33 11.58 -19.63
C ASP A 161 -12.96 11.98 -19.04
N GLU A 162 -12.04 12.42 -19.89
CA GLU A 162 -10.71 12.87 -19.49
C GLU A 162 -10.74 14.26 -18.84
N GLU A 163 -11.76 15.05 -19.16
CA GLU A 163 -11.93 16.41 -18.66
C GLU A 163 -13.37 16.66 -18.23
N VAL A 164 -13.55 17.36 -17.10
CA VAL A 164 -14.88 17.73 -16.59
C VAL A 164 -14.92 19.19 -16.16
N ASN A 165 -16.04 19.86 -16.45
CA ASN A 165 -16.32 21.20 -15.98
C ASN A 165 -17.12 21.14 -14.68
N ILE A 166 -16.63 21.82 -13.65
CA ILE A 166 -17.26 21.87 -12.35
C ILE A 166 -17.66 23.30 -12.05
N SER A 167 -18.91 23.49 -11.66
CA SER A 167 -19.45 24.77 -11.24
C SER A 167 -20.00 24.67 -9.83
N MET A 168 -19.72 25.67 -8.98
CA MET A 168 -20.30 25.77 -7.65
C MET A 168 -21.27 26.92 -7.59
N PHE A 169 -22.44 26.68 -6.98
CA PHE A 169 -23.50 27.66 -6.76
C PHE A 169 -23.87 27.74 -5.29
N ASP A 170 -24.27 28.90 -4.81
CA ASP A 170 -24.91 29.06 -3.52
C ASP A 170 -26.38 28.62 -3.52
N SER A 171 -27.03 28.67 -2.37
CA SER A 171 -28.44 28.29 -2.21
C SER A 171 -29.43 29.16 -2.98
N ALA A 172 -29.02 30.35 -3.40
CA ALA A 172 -29.84 31.27 -4.26
C ALA A 172 -29.59 31.04 -5.77
N GLY A 173 -28.77 30.06 -6.14
CA GLY A 173 -28.40 29.76 -7.51
C GLY A 173 -27.35 30.70 -8.12
N ARG A 174 -26.70 31.53 -7.30
CA ARG A 174 -25.64 32.40 -7.76
C ARG A 174 -24.36 31.59 -7.95
N LEU A 175 -23.73 31.73 -9.12
CA LEU A 175 -22.44 31.10 -9.43
C LEU A 175 -21.35 31.70 -8.59
N LEU A 176 -20.59 30.81 -7.90
CA LEU A 176 -19.42 31.18 -7.11
C LEU A 176 -18.13 31.02 -7.91
N TRP A 177 -17.99 29.91 -8.62
CA TRP A 177 -16.83 29.64 -9.49
C TRP A 177 -17.15 28.53 -10.51
N VAL A 178 -16.33 28.50 -11.58
CA VAL A 178 -16.26 27.43 -12.58
C VAL A 178 -14.80 27.01 -12.73
N ARG A 179 -14.54 25.71 -12.88
CA ARG A 179 -13.22 25.15 -13.14
C ARG A 179 -13.32 24.00 -14.12
N SER A 180 -12.35 23.92 -15.05
CA SER A 180 -12.10 22.73 -15.84
C SER A 180 -11.02 21.89 -15.14
N ASN A 181 -11.22 20.60 -15.05
CA ASN A 181 -10.34 19.67 -14.38
C ASN A 181 -10.08 18.45 -15.27
N GLY A 182 -8.80 18.17 -15.53
CA GLY A 182 -8.39 16.87 -16.03
C GLY A 182 -8.65 15.78 -14.98
N MET A 183 -9.14 14.63 -15.42
CA MET A 183 -9.44 13.51 -14.53
C MET A 183 -8.25 12.58 -14.41
N ASN A 184 -7.93 12.17 -13.17
CA ASN A 184 -6.96 11.14 -12.88
C ASN A 184 -7.61 9.74 -12.89
N GLY A 185 -6.78 8.69 -12.75
CA GLY A 185 -7.27 7.30 -12.70
C GLY A 185 -8.25 7.04 -11.57
N SER A 186 -8.07 7.71 -10.41
CA SER A 186 -8.98 7.60 -9.26
C SER A 186 -10.29 8.37 -9.42
N ARG A 187 -10.40 9.21 -10.44
CA ARG A 187 -11.60 10.00 -10.79
C ARG A 187 -12.14 10.86 -9.65
N ASN A 188 -11.24 11.56 -8.96
CA ASN A 188 -11.59 12.42 -7.83
C ASN A 188 -11.01 13.82 -7.93
N ILE A 189 -11.68 14.79 -7.32
CA ILE A 189 -11.31 16.20 -7.28
C ILE A 189 -11.62 16.75 -5.88
N ASP A 190 -10.65 17.42 -5.29
CA ASP A 190 -10.83 18.08 -4.00
C ASP A 190 -11.56 19.41 -4.14
N ILE A 191 -12.68 19.54 -3.43
CA ILE A 191 -13.51 20.74 -3.35
C ILE A 191 -13.25 21.43 -2.01
N GLN A 192 -12.47 22.50 -2.06
CA GLN A 192 -12.17 23.32 -0.87
C GLN A 192 -13.32 24.28 -0.57
N VAL A 193 -13.80 24.24 0.68
CA VAL A 193 -14.93 25.06 1.15
C VAL A 193 -14.64 25.79 2.47
N SER A 194 -13.40 25.76 2.94
CA SER A 194 -12.98 26.40 4.20
C SER A 194 -13.34 27.89 4.27
N ASN A 195 -13.29 28.59 3.14
CA ASN A 195 -13.58 30.03 3.03
C ASN A 195 -15.06 30.34 2.82
N LEU A 196 -15.92 29.33 2.74
CA LEU A 196 -17.35 29.51 2.57
C LEU A 196 -18.06 29.59 3.95
N ARG A 197 -19.15 30.35 4.00
CA ARG A 197 -20.02 30.39 5.17
C ARG A 197 -20.76 29.07 5.35
N PRO A 198 -21.11 28.66 6.57
CA PRO A 198 -21.99 27.53 6.78
C PRO A 198 -23.29 27.69 5.97
N GLY A 199 -23.70 26.63 5.30
CA GLY A 199 -24.87 26.69 4.42
C GLY A 199 -24.92 25.58 3.38
N LEU A 200 -25.86 25.75 2.47
CA LEU A 200 -26.12 24.84 1.38
C LEU A 200 -25.52 25.36 0.06
N TYR A 201 -24.84 24.48 -0.64
CA TYR A 201 -24.21 24.72 -1.94
C TYR A 201 -24.58 23.62 -2.91
N TYR A 202 -24.43 23.90 -4.21
CA TYR A 202 -24.65 22.93 -5.28
C TYR A 202 -23.40 22.85 -6.14
N ILE A 203 -22.95 21.62 -6.38
CA ILE A 203 -21.84 21.30 -7.28
C ILE A 203 -22.44 20.70 -8.55
N LYS A 204 -22.30 21.39 -9.67
CA LYS A 204 -22.69 20.89 -10.98
C LYS A 204 -21.45 20.37 -11.68
N VAL A 205 -21.52 19.13 -12.16
CA VAL A 205 -20.54 18.51 -13.06
C VAL A 205 -21.14 18.49 -14.45
N ASP A 206 -20.39 18.93 -15.44
CA ASP A 206 -20.81 18.98 -16.86
C ASP A 206 -19.62 18.49 -17.71
N SER A 207 -19.80 17.36 -18.32
CA SER A 207 -18.87 16.74 -19.25
C SER A 207 -19.63 16.11 -20.41
N GLU A 208 -18.92 15.36 -21.25
CA GLU A 208 -19.51 14.71 -22.40
C GLU A 208 -20.54 13.65 -21.99
N THR A 209 -20.17 12.79 -21.05
CA THR A 209 -20.98 11.66 -20.56
C THR A 209 -21.71 11.94 -19.24
N VAL A 210 -21.17 12.83 -18.36
CA VAL A 210 -21.72 13.10 -17.02
C VAL A 210 -22.27 14.51 -16.92
N LYS A 211 -23.59 14.64 -16.69
CA LYS A 211 -24.29 15.91 -16.42
C LYS A 211 -25.12 15.79 -15.17
N LYS A 212 -24.50 16.06 -14.03
CA LYS A 212 -25.08 15.80 -12.70
C LYS A 212 -24.88 16.99 -11.76
N THR A 213 -25.74 17.08 -10.75
CA THR A 213 -25.64 18.09 -9.70
C THR A 213 -25.76 17.42 -8.34
N ALA A 214 -24.82 17.70 -7.46
CA ALA A 214 -24.84 17.24 -6.08
C ALA A 214 -25.02 18.39 -5.10
N LYS A 215 -25.67 18.12 -3.98
CA LYS A 215 -25.87 19.03 -2.86
C LYS A 215 -24.69 18.89 -1.90
N LEU A 216 -24.06 20.01 -1.53
CA LEU A 216 -23.00 20.09 -0.53
C LEU A 216 -23.47 20.88 0.69
N VAL A 217 -23.31 20.32 1.86
CA VAL A 217 -23.65 20.97 3.14
C VAL A 217 -22.36 21.37 3.84
N LYS A 218 -22.12 22.67 3.98
CA LYS A 218 -21.02 23.27 4.75
C LYS A 218 -21.47 23.49 6.19
N LYS A 219 -20.73 22.93 7.15
CA LYS A 219 -20.88 23.20 8.59
C LYS A 219 -20.05 24.37 9.05
#